data_7b28d08e412bb1301cdd68cafb1e4ac9
#
_entry.id   7b28d08e412bb1301cdd68cafb1e4ac9
#
_cell.length_a   1.000
_cell.length_b   1.000
_cell.length_c   1.000
_cell.angle_alpha   90.00
_cell.angle_beta   90.00
_cell.angle_gamma   90.00
#
_symmetry.space_group_name_H-M   'P 1'
#
loop_
_entity.id
_entity.type
_entity.pdbx_description
1 polymer ?
#
loop_
_entity_poly.entity_id
_entity_poly.type
_entity_poly.pdbx_seq_one_letter_code
_entity_poly.pdbx_strand_id
1 'polypeptide(L)'
;MSDRLDANHQALEEMYAAAAAAARRRPRRAAALAQAAAEFAWGNHTGWFAYEPLELLLAELGRSLPSVPVPARPLRTLHVVTQMYQSGGHTQIIAGWTDQLGERSHEIVATRQMTSPLPAKITSRLGDRVGLTMLDTAPGSLLHRAARLRALASTADLVVSHCHPFDVVPALAFADRRGLPPVVYIDNTDHVFWVGVRAYDRVVHLRRSGQELALHRRGLPMGRSVVRNRPLAVKGRMKRRETAKPQWGVDAADVLVVTAADPSKFQGGDTYLAAVEAAVAAEPRLQWRVAGPDPEAEPWAGLARRTSGRIQAVGMLSDVAPLHHAADVYLDSFPFAGLTSLLESGGLANPVVTYRGHRPECAVWGSDSPGIDHLMLRPSSSEQLRDTLLDLVRRPRERVARGSAIAQAILECHTGPGWVEAAESLYQVPQRLQDDLLAPVRGRGHLDLLTVSVQATNPFSRSGADITAGLLGTMPLIDRISLWRQTRRVGAGRVRDLAPEWAAAALRGRLRRRAA
;
A
#
# COMPACT_ATOMS: atom_id res chain seq x y z
N MET A 1 -1.51 1.10 25.55
CA MET A 1 -0.98 1.49 24.23
C MET A 1 0.43 2.06 24.31
N SER A 2 0.72 2.97 25.25
CA SER A 2 2.09 3.50 25.47
C SER A 2 3.09 2.39 25.72
N ASP A 3 2.83 1.46 26.65
CA ASP A 3 3.73 0.35 26.98
C ASP A 3 4.01 -0.55 25.76
N ARG A 4 2.99 -0.76 24.90
CA ARG A 4 3.17 -1.53 23.66
C ARG A 4 4.06 -0.78 22.66
N LEU A 5 3.92 0.54 22.55
CA LEU A 5 4.76 1.38 21.71
C LEU A 5 6.24 1.28 22.14
N ASP A 6 6.51 1.32 23.46
CA ASP A 6 7.86 1.23 23.99
C ASP A 6 8.42 -0.18 23.86
N ALA A 7 7.64 -1.22 24.12
CA ALA A 7 8.03 -2.61 23.88
C ALA A 7 8.37 -2.87 22.40
N ASN A 8 7.56 -2.34 21.47
CA ASN A 8 7.85 -2.45 20.04
C ASN A 8 9.15 -1.72 19.66
N HIS A 9 9.41 -0.56 20.28
CA HIS A 9 10.66 0.18 20.05
C HIS A 9 11.88 -0.63 20.52
N GLN A 10 11.84 -1.14 21.75
CA GLN A 10 12.91 -1.98 22.29
C GLN A 10 13.18 -3.20 21.39
N ALA A 11 12.12 -3.88 20.93
CA ALA A 11 12.26 -5.01 20.03
C ALA A 11 12.91 -4.62 18.68
N LEU A 12 12.57 -3.44 18.12
CA LEU A 12 13.25 -2.91 16.93
C LEU A 12 14.73 -2.68 17.17
N GLU A 13 15.12 -2.09 18.31
CA GLU A 13 16.52 -1.83 18.67
C GLU A 13 17.31 -3.14 18.82
N GLU A 14 16.73 -4.15 19.46
CA GLU A 14 17.35 -5.47 19.59
C GLU A 14 17.55 -6.16 18.22
N MET A 15 16.54 -6.10 17.35
CA MET A 15 16.63 -6.67 16.01
C MET A 15 17.67 -5.93 15.14
N TYR A 16 17.69 -4.60 15.22
CA TYR A 16 18.72 -3.80 14.56
C TYR A 16 20.12 -4.13 15.08
N ALA A 17 20.33 -4.21 16.39
CA ALA A 17 21.62 -4.55 16.99
C ALA A 17 22.13 -5.91 16.50
N ALA A 18 21.25 -6.91 16.38
CA ALA A 18 21.60 -8.22 15.83
C ALA A 18 22.02 -8.14 14.35
N ALA A 19 21.36 -7.29 13.54
CA ALA A 19 21.73 -7.05 12.14
C ALA A 19 23.09 -6.35 12.05
N ALA A 20 23.30 -5.28 12.81
CA ALA A 20 24.54 -4.50 12.86
C ALA A 20 25.75 -5.33 13.30
N ALA A 21 25.59 -6.17 14.33
CA ALA A 21 26.63 -7.09 14.78
C ALA A 21 27.07 -8.10 13.72
N ALA A 22 26.17 -8.48 12.81
CA ALA A 22 26.46 -9.41 11.73
C ALA A 22 27.12 -8.72 10.51
N ALA A 23 27.01 -7.41 10.34
CA ALA A 23 27.29 -6.68 9.10
C ALA A 23 28.67 -6.96 8.50
N ARG A 24 29.73 -6.84 9.32
CA ARG A 24 31.11 -7.00 8.86
C ARG A 24 31.47 -8.43 8.46
N ARG A 25 31.07 -9.44 9.26
CA ARG A 25 31.50 -10.84 9.08
C ARG A 25 30.50 -11.69 8.29
N ARG A 26 29.24 -11.32 8.32
CA ARG A 26 28.12 -12.10 7.71
C ARG A 26 27.12 -11.15 7.03
N PRO A 27 27.52 -10.38 6.00
CA PRO A 27 26.66 -9.35 5.39
C PRO A 27 25.35 -9.91 4.83
N ARG A 28 25.35 -11.17 4.34
CA ARG A 28 24.12 -11.84 3.86
C ARG A 28 23.12 -12.10 4.99
N ARG A 29 23.62 -12.47 6.18
CA ARG A 29 22.81 -12.62 7.38
C ARG A 29 22.32 -11.26 7.86
N ALA A 30 23.20 -10.24 7.87
CA ALA A 30 22.85 -8.88 8.27
C ALA A 30 21.72 -8.31 7.42
N ALA A 31 21.74 -8.46 6.10
CA ALA A 31 20.68 -8.02 5.21
C ALA A 31 19.33 -8.70 5.52
N ALA A 32 19.33 -9.99 5.85
CA ALA A 32 18.10 -10.68 6.22
C ALA A 32 17.57 -10.29 7.61
N LEU A 33 18.45 -10.00 8.57
CA LEU A 33 18.05 -9.48 9.88
C LEU A 33 17.57 -8.03 9.79
N ALA A 34 18.18 -7.21 8.92
CA ALA A 34 17.69 -5.86 8.60
C ALA A 34 16.30 -5.90 7.97
N GLN A 35 16.05 -6.85 7.06
CA GLN A 35 14.71 -7.11 6.52
C GLN A 35 13.71 -7.48 7.63
N ALA A 36 14.12 -8.32 8.58
CA ALA A 36 13.27 -8.70 9.71
C ALA A 36 12.92 -7.49 10.59
N ALA A 37 13.90 -6.65 10.89
CA ALA A 37 13.69 -5.43 11.67
C ALA A 37 12.74 -4.44 10.96
N ALA A 38 12.90 -4.26 9.64
CA ALA A 38 12.02 -3.41 8.83
C ALA A 38 10.58 -3.96 8.78
N GLU A 39 10.41 -5.26 8.56
CA GLU A 39 9.09 -5.91 8.52
C GLU A 39 8.40 -5.87 9.91
N PHE A 40 9.18 -6.01 10.98
CA PHE A 40 8.67 -5.86 12.34
C PHE A 40 8.16 -4.43 12.60
N ALA A 41 8.97 -3.42 12.30
CA ALA A 41 8.60 -2.01 12.51
C ALA A 41 7.41 -1.58 11.63
N TRP A 42 7.26 -2.17 10.45
CA TRP A 42 6.12 -1.96 9.57
C TRP A 42 4.81 -2.49 10.16
N GLY A 43 4.82 -3.68 10.74
CA GLY A 43 3.64 -4.33 11.32
C GLY A 43 3.37 -3.98 12.78
N ASN A 44 4.36 -3.44 13.50
CA ASN A 44 4.30 -3.10 14.93
C ASN A 44 4.90 -1.71 15.13
N HIS A 45 4.06 -0.70 15.15
CA HIS A 45 4.53 0.69 15.24
C HIS A 45 5.40 0.92 16.48
N THR A 46 6.56 1.54 16.25
CA THR A 46 7.64 1.73 17.23
C THR A 46 7.82 3.19 17.66
N GLY A 47 6.95 4.07 17.18
CA GLY A 47 7.10 5.52 17.26
C GLY A 47 7.96 6.12 16.15
N TRP A 48 8.58 5.28 15.32
CA TRP A 48 9.35 5.68 14.15
C TRP A 48 8.58 5.40 12.87
N PHE A 49 8.61 6.32 11.92
CA PHE A 49 8.15 6.12 10.54
C PHE A 49 9.32 5.90 9.57
N ALA A 50 10.55 6.20 10.01
CA ALA A 50 11.83 5.78 9.45
C ALA A 50 12.82 5.69 10.61
N TYR A 51 13.82 4.80 10.53
CA TYR A 51 14.80 4.58 11.59
C TYR A 51 16.22 4.74 11.05
N GLU A 52 16.86 5.85 11.36
CA GLU A 52 18.15 6.23 10.77
C GLU A 52 19.25 5.18 10.92
N PRO A 53 19.44 4.53 12.11
CA PRO A 53 20.46 3.49 12.22
C PRO A 53 20.28 2.34 11.22
N LEU A 54 19.04 1.93 10.93
CA LEU A 54 18.74 0.90 9.94
C LEU A 54 19.01 1.40 8.51
N GLU A 55 18.66 2.65 8.19
CA GLU A 55 18.97 3.28 6.90
C GLU A 55 20.47 3.33 6.63
N LEU A 56 21.28 3.69 7.64
CA LEU A 56 22.75 3.73 7.53
C LEU A 56 23.33 2.33 7.33
N LEU A 57 22.85 1.34 8.07
CA LEU A 57 23.25 -0.07 7.90
C LEU A 57 22.95 -0.58 6.48
N LEU A 58 21.76 -0.31 5.96
CA LEU A 58 21.38 -0.69 4.60
C LEU A 58 22.25 0.01 3.56
N ALA A 59 22.56 1.29 3.76
CA ALA A 59 23.46 2.04 2.90
C ALA A 59 24.89 1.49 2.92
N GLU A 60 25.42 1.07 4.08
CA GLU A 60 26.74 0.44 4.21
C GLU A 60 26.77 -0.91 3.46
N LEU A 61 25.79 -1.78 3.71
CA LEU A 61 25.69 -3.08 3.04
C LEU A 61 25.54 -2.94 1.52
N GLY A 62 24.73 -1.97 1.07
CA GLY A 62 24.49 -1.74 -0.36
C GLY A 62 25.69 -1.16 -1.12
N ARG A 63 26.50 -0.33 -0.46
CA ARG A 63 27.75 0.21 -1.08
C ARG A 63 28.78 -0.87 -1.40
N SER A 64 28.69 -2.04 -0.79
CA SER A 64 29.55 -3.18 -1.10
C SER A 64 29.15 -3.95 -2.36
N LEU A 65 28.01 -3.61 -2.97
CA LEU A 65 27.55 -4.26 -4.20
C LEU A 65 28.41 -3.84 -5.40
N PRO A 66 28.61 -4.75 -6.39
CA PRO A 66 29.37 -4.44 -7.58
C PRO A 66 28.77 -3.24 -8.33
N SER A 67 29.61 -2.35 -8.82
CA SER A 67 29.22 -1.35 -9.82
C SER A 67 28.93 -2.05 -11.15
N VAL A 68 27.98 -1.52 -11.92
CA VAL A 68 27.58 -2.09 -13.19
C VAL A 68 27.82 -1.04 -14.30
N PRO A 69 28.43 -1.42 -15.43
CA PRO A 69 28.52 -0.54 -16.60
C PRO A 69 27.12 -0.20 -17.10
N VAL A 70 26.91 1.05 -17.50
CA VAL A 70 25.64 1.53 -18.06
C VAL A 70 25.67 1.36 -19.59
N PRO A 71 24.97 0.38 -20.18
CA PRO A 71 24.78 0.32 -21.62
C PRO A 71 23.73 1.35 -22.03
N ALA A 72 23.97 2.08 -23.11
CA ALA A 72 22.95 2.92 -23.72
C ALA A 72 21.77 2.06 -24.20
N ARG A 73 20.55 2.35 -23.77
CA ARG A 73 19.33 1.67 -24.22
C ARG A 73 18.21 2.67 -24.49
N PRO A 74 17.26 2.30 -25.37
CA PRO A 74 16.11 3.15 -25.65
C PRO A 74 15.18 3.25 -24.45
N LEU A 75 14.37 4.29 -24.42
CA LEU A 75 13.34 4.69 -23.45
C LEU A 75 12.68 3.52 -22.71
N ARG A 76 13.18 3.19 -21.51
CA ARG A 76 12.70 2.08 -20.70
C ARG A 76 12.40 2.51 -19.27
N THR A 77 11.23 2.16 -18.79
CA THR A 77 10.84 2.31 -17.38
C THR A 77 10.96 0.98 -16.66
N LEU A 78 11.72 0.94 -15.58
CA LEU A 78 11.81 -0.23 -14.70
C LEU A 78 10.90 -0.05 -13.48
N HIS A 79 9.82 -0.82 -13.42
CA HIS A 79 8.96 -0.89 -12.24
C HIS A 79 9.46 -1.97 -11.29
N VAL A 80 9.76 -1.59 -10.05
CA VAL A 80 10.21 -2.52 -9.01
C VAL A 80 9.09 -2.73 -8.01
N VAL A 81 8.74 -3.98 -7.74
CA VAL A 81 7.72 -4.37 -6.77
C VAL A 81 8.26 -5.43 -5.81
N THR A 82 7.74 -5.50 -4.60
CA THR A 82 7.99 -6.66 -3.75
C THR A 82 7.16 -7.84 -4.24
N GLN A 83 5.86 -7.64 -4.37
CA GLN A 83 4.87 -8.60 -4.82
C GLN A 83 3.78 -7.93 -5.64
N MET A 84 3.23 -8.62 -6.63
CA MET A 84 1.98 -8.23 -7.30
C MET A 84 0.82 -9.05 -6.74
N TYR A 85 -0.31 -8.40 -6.48
CA TYR A 85 -1.53 -8.99 -5.93
C TYR A 85 -2.70 -8.92 -6.90
N GLN A 86 -3.67 -9.83 -6.76
CA GLN A 86 -4.93 -9.82 -7.54
C GLN A 86 -5.75 -8.54 -7.29
N SER A 87 -5.75 -8.06 -6.05
CA SER A 87 -6.30 -6.78 -5.60
C SER A 87 -5.22 -6.02 -4.85
N GLY A 88 -5.15 -4.71 -5.00
CA GLY A 88 -4.18 -3.90 -4.28
C GLY A 88 -3.75 -2.66 -5.06
N GLY A 89 -3.57 -1.55 -4.32
CA GLY A 89 -3.35 -0.23 -4.88
C GLY A 89 -2.10 -0.13 -5.76
N HIS A 90 -0.97 -0.71 -5.33
CA HIS A 90 0.29 -0.61 -6.07
C HIS A 90 0.27 -1.38 -7.40
N THR A 91 -0.34 -2.57 -7.45
CA THR A 91 -0.49 -3.33 -8.70
C THR A 91 -1.35 -2.57 -9.72
N GLN A 92 -2.41 -1.91 -9.26
CA GLN A 92 -3.26 -1.07 -10.12
C GLN A 92 -2.53 0.19 -10.61
N ILE A 93 -1.64 0.77 -9.79
CA ILE A 93 -0.81 1.92 -10.20
C ILE A 93 0.10 1.52 -11.37
N ILE A 94 0.78 0.37 -11.30
CA ILE A 94 1.65 -0.10 -12.39
C ILE A 94 0.84 -0.31 -13.66
N ALA A 95 -0.30 -0.99 -13.57
CA ALA A 95 -1.15 -1.23 -14.72
C ALA A 95 -1.66 0.08 -15.35
N GLY A 96 -2.07 1.05 -14.52
CA GLY A 96 -2.46 2.37 -14.99
C GLY A 96 -1.31 3.16 -15.63
N TRP A 97 -0.10 3.01 -15.07
CA TRP A 97 1.10 3.64 -15.61
C TRP A 97 1.46 3.10 -16.99
N THR A 98 1.53 1.77 -17.13
CA THR A 98 1.86 1.11 -18.40
C THR A 98 0.80 1.36 -19.50
N ASP A 99 -0.46 1.53 -19.13
CA ASP A 99 -1.51 1.85 -20.09
C ASP A 99 -1.42 3.29 -20.61
N GLN A 100 -1.16 4.24 -19.71
CA GLN A 100 -1.15 5.66 -20.06
C GLN A 100 0.17 6.12 -20.71
N LEU A 101 1.29 5.44 -20.44
CA LEU A 101 2.60 5.66 -21.06
C LEU A 101 3.00 4.50 -21.98
N GLY A 102 2.05 3.94 -22.72
CA GLY A 102 2.24 2.75 -23.55
C GLY A 102 3.22 2.88 -24.72
N GLU A 103 3.65 4.10 -25.05
CA GLU A 103 4.71 4.34 -26.06
C GLU A 103 6.12 4.03 -25.52
N ARG A 104 6.29 4.00 -24.18
CA ARG A 104 7.53 3.60 -23.54
C ARG A 104 7.60 2.10 -23.33
N SER A 105 8.81 1.54 -23.39
CA SER A 105 8.96 0.14 -22.98
C SER A 105 8.99 0.04 -21.46
N HIS A 106 8.30 -0.96 -20.93
CA HIS A 106 8.20 -1.20 -19.49
C HIS A 106 8.73 -2.58 -19.13
N GLU A 107 9.40 -2.68 -18.00
CA GLU A 107 9.76 -3.95 -17.38
C GLU A 107 9.38 -3.93 -15.90
N ILE A 108 8.87 -5.03 -15.40
CA ILE A 108 8.52 -5.22 -13.99
C ILE A 108 9.51 -6.21 -13.36
N VAL A 109 10.08 -5.81 -12.23
CA VAL A 109 10.95 -6.67 -11.43
C VAL A 109 10.32 -6.90 -10.07
N ALA A 110 9.98 -8.16 -9.75
CA ALA A 110 9.52 -8.55 -8.43
C ALA A 110 10.69 -9.03 -7.58
N THR A 111 10.90 -8.38 -6.43
CA THR A 111 12.00 -8.72 -5.51
C THR A 111 11.71 -9.99 -4.73
N ARG A 112 10.40 -10.24 -4.40
CA ARG A 112 9.99 -11.36 -3.56
C ARG A 112 8.51 -11.75 -3.82
N GLN A 113 8.22 -12.27 -5.02
CA GLN A 113 6.87 -12.73 -5.38
C GLN A 113 6.42 -13.93 -4.53
N MET A 114 7.36 -14.68 -3.98
CA MET A 114 7.12 -15.86 -3.13
C MET A 114 6.22 -16.90 -3.81
N THR A 115 5.09 -17.15 -3.19
CA THR A 115 4.12 -18.18 -3.61
C THR A 115 2.84 -17.61 -4.16
N SER A 116 2.69 -16.29 -4.10
CA SER A 116 1.51 -15.62 -4.63
C SER A 116 1.42 -15.81 -6.14
N PRO A 117 0.28 -16.24 -6.67
CA PRO A 117 0.08 -16.28 -8.10
C PRO A 117 0.18 -14.87 -8.68
N LEU A 118 0.76 -14.77 -9.86
CA LEU A 118 0.67 -13.53 -10.61
C LEU A 118 -0.80 -13.20 -10.91
N PRO A 119 -1.20 -11.95 -10.77
CA PRO A 119 -2.58 -11.54 -11.01
C PRO A 119 -2.96 -11.72 -12.48
N ALA A 120 -3.84 -12.68 -12.79
CA ALA A 120 -4.23 -12.97 -14.18
C ALA A 120 -4.80 -11.73 -14.91
N LYS A 121 -5.63 -10.92 -14.23
CA LYS A 121 -6.14 -9.65 -14.78
C LYS A 121 -5.02 -8.67 -15.15
N ILE A 122 -3.95 -8.65 -14.36
CA ILE A 122 -2.82 -7.74 -14.59
C ILE A 122 -1.92 -8.29 -15.69
N THR A 123 -1.58 -9.58 -15.65
CA THR A 123 -0.74 -10.20 -16.68
C THR A 123 -1.40 -10.16 -18.07
N SER A 124 -2.71 -10.39 -18.15
CA SER A 124 -3.45 -10.25 -19.41
C SER A 124 -3.52 -8.79 -19.90
N ARG A 125 -3.61 -7.82 -18.99
CA ARG A 125 -3.63 -6.38 -19.32
C ARG A 125 -2.26 -5.88 -19.78
N LEU A 126 -1.19 -6.35 -19.14
CA LEU A 126 0.18 -6.00 -19.52
C LEU A 126 0.58 -6.65 -20.87
N GLY A 127 0.05 -7.86 -21.15
CA GLY A 127 0.35 -8.59 -22.38
C GLY A 127 1.84 -8.90 -22.52
N ASP A 128 2.26 -9.22 -23.75
CA ASP A 128 3.67 -9.52 -24.08
C ASP A 128 4.55 -8.27 -24.17
N ARG A 129 3.96 -7.07 -24.05
CA ARG A 129 4.67 -5.78 -24.15
C ARG A 129 5.50 -5.43 -22.92
N VAL A 130 5.24 -6.07 -21.78
CA VAL A 130 5.89 -5.77 -20.50
C VAL A 130 6.68 -6.99 -20.05
N GLY A 131 8.01 -6.84 -19.98
CA GLY A 131 8.89 -7.87 -19.43
C GLY A 131 8.65 -8.07 -17.92
N LEU A 132 8.72 -9.33 -17.45
CA LEU A 132 8.56 -9.65 -16.05
C LEU A 132 9.72 -10.52 -15.54
N THR A 133 10.45 -10.00 -14.56
CA THR A 133 11.56 -10.71 -13.90
C THR A 133 11.25 -10.93 -12.42
N MET A 134 11.36 -12.16 -11.94
CA MET A 134 11.22 -12.53 -10.52
C MET A 134 12.58 -12.85 -9.92
N LEU A 135 13.07 -12.05 -8.97
CA LEU A 135 14.40 -12.20 -8.39
C LEU A 135 14.50 -13.37 -7.40
N ASP A 136 13.41 -13.73 -6.78
CA ASP A 136 13.32 -14.79 -5.77
C ASP A 136 13.27 -16.21 -6.35
N THR A 137 13.14 -16.37 -7.66
CA THR A 137 13.17 -17.67 -8.35
C THR A 137 14.59 -18.15 -8.62
N ALA A 138 15.60 -17.31 -8.48
CA ALA A 138 17.00 -17.66 -8.68
C ALA A 138 17.77 -17.82 -7.35
N PRO A 139 18.79 -18.70 -7.30
CA PRO A 139 19.63 -18.87 -6.13
C PRO A 139 20.26 -17.54 -5.66
N GLY A 140 20.29 -17.33 -4.35
CA GLY A 140 20.94 -16.16 -3.77
C GLY A 140 20.25 -15.63 -2.51
N SER A 141 20.97 -14.75 -1.81
CA SER A 141 20.49 -13.99 -0.66
C SER A 141 19.86 -12.67 -1.10
N LEU A 142 19.34 -11.87 -0.15
CA LEU A 142 18.83 -10.52 -0.43
C LEU A 142 19.89 -9.61 -1.08
N LEU A 143 21.17 -9.73 -0.70
CA LEU A 143 22.26 -8.99 -1.35
C LEU A 143 22.45 -9.39 -2.83
N HIS A 144 22.30 -10.67 -3.16
CA HIS A 144 22.35 -11.11 -4.56
C HIS A 144 21.17 -10.57 -5.38
N ARG A 145 19.96 -10.52 -4.78
CA ARG A 145 18.79 -9.89 -5.41
C ARG A 145 19.02 -8.42 -5.64
N ALA A 146 19.58 -7.72 -4.65
CA ALA A 146 19.91 -6.30 -4.76
C ALA A 146 20.95 -6.04 -5.86
N ALA A 147 22.00 -6.87 -5.97
CA ALA A 147 22.99 -6.75 -7.05
C ALA A 147 22.36 -6.97 -8.44
N ARG A 148 21.46 -7.97 -8.57
CA ARG A 148 20.73 -8.22 -9.82
C ARG A 148 19.77 -7.09 -10.15
N LEU A 149 19.03 -6.55 -9.15
CA LEU A 149 18.17 -5.40 -9.32
C LEU A 149 18.97 -4.18 -9.80
N ARG A 150 20.14 -3.91 -9.18
CA ARG A 150 21.03 -2.83 -9.58
C ARG A 150 21.49 -2.97 -11.04
N ALA A 151 21.83 -4.19 -11.45
CA ALA A 151 22.22 -4.47 -12.84
C ALA A 151 21.08 -4.22 -13.84
N LEU A 152 19.85 -4.60 -13.49
CA LEU A 152 18.69 -4.31 -14.33
C LEU A 152 18.37 -2.81 -14.36
N ALA A 153 18.47 -2.14 -13.22
CA ALA A 153 18.20 -0.71 -13.10
C ALA A 153 19.17 0.14 -13.94
N SER A 154 20.46 -0.23 -14.04
CA SER A 154 21.45 0.50 -14.84
C SER A 154 21.14 0.57 -16.34
N THR A 155 20.17 -0.22 -16.80
CA THR A 155 19.73 -0.25 -18.21
C THR A 155 18.40 0.49 -18.46
N ALA A 156 17.88 1.22 -17.48
CA ALA A 156 16.64 1.97 -17.58
C ALA A 156 16.89 3.48 -17.66
N ASP A 157 15.89 4.24 -18.09
CA ASP A 157 15.88 5.70 -18.05
C ASP A 157 15.27 6.23 -16.75
N LEU A 158 14.38 5.42 -16.15
CA LEU A 158 13.73 5.70 -14.87
C LEU A 158 13.49 4.40 -14.14
N VAL A 159 13.77 4.37 -12.85
CA VAL A 159 13.31 3.32 -11.92
C VAL A 159 12.16 3.85 -11.08
N VAL A 160 11.04 3.13 -11.09
CA VAL A 160 9.87 3.44 -10.27
C VAL A 160 9.65 2.32 -9.26
N SER A 161 9.94 2.59 -8.00
CA SER A 161 9.76 1.62 -6.91
C SER A 161 8.34 1.68 -6.35
N HIS A 162 7.62 0.58 -6.42
CA HIS A 162 6.31 0.33 -5.82
C HIS A 162 6.39 -0.72 -4.71
N CYS A 163 7.59 -0.89 -4.15
CA CYS A 163 7.87 -1.94 -3.18
C CYS A 163 7.11 -1.73 -1.87
N HIS A 164 6.93 -2.84 -1.15
CA HIS A 164 6.46 -2.77 0.23
C HIS A 164 7.41 -1.91 1.07
N PRO A 165 6.88 -1.17 2.04
CA PRO A 165 7.68 -0.26 2.86
C PRO A 165 8.86 -0.91 3.57
N PHE A 166 8.76 -2.20 3.86
CA PHE A 166 9.79 -2.96 4.58
C PHE A 166 10.78 -3.70 3.67
N ASP A 167 10.66 -3.58 2.34
CA ASP A 167 11.56 -4.31 1.41
C ASP A 167 12.94 -3.66 1.37
N VAL A 168 13.95 -4.35 1.90
CA VAL A 168 15.32 -3.85 1.93
C VAL A 168 16.06 -4.02 0.60
N VAL A 169 15.53 -4.82 -0.34
CA VAL A 169 16.22 -5.09 -1.61
C VAL A 169 16.42 -3.82 -2.43
N PRO A 170 15.43 -2.93 -2.63
CA PRO A 170 15.64 -1.65 -3.30
C PRO A 170 16.58 -0.72 -2.52
N ALA A 171 16.46 -0.67 -1.18
CA ALA A 171 17.33 0.16 -0.34
C ALA A 171 18.81 -0.25 -0.49
N LEU A 172 19.09 -1.56 -0.55
CA LEU A 172 20.41 -2.10 -0.81
C LEU A 172 20.89 -1.83 -2.25
N ALA A 173 20.02 -2.09 -3.24
CA ALA A 173 20.35 -1.95 -4.66
C ALA A 173 20.72 -0.51 -5.05
N PHE A 174 20.03 0.44 -4.44
CA PHE A 174 20.13 1.87 -4.77
C PHE A 174 20.88 2.70 -3.72
N ALA A 175 21.60 2.04 -2.79
CA ALA A 175 22.42 2.72 -1.78
C ALA A 175 23.54 3.56 -2.38
N ASP A 176 24.19 3.09 -3.44
CA ASP A 176 25.11 3.85 -4.27
C ASP A 176 24.39 4.25 -5.57
N ARG A 177 24.23 5.55 -5.78
CA ARG A 177 23.48 6.13 -6.89
C ARG A 177 24.28 6.20 -8.21
N ARG A 178 25.60 6.06 -8.13
CA ARG A 178 26.49 6.19 -9.30
C ARG A 178 26.19 5.14 -10.37
N GLY A 179 26.05 5.58 -11.60
CA GLY A 179 25.75 4.72 -12.75
C GLY A 179 24.30 4.20 -12.81
N LEU A 180 23.39 4.78 -12.04
CA LEU A 180 21.96 4.48 -12.09
C LEU A 180 21.17 5.65 -12.70
N PRO A 181 20.01 5.39 -13.32
CA PRO A 181 19.08 6.45 -13.69
C PRO A 181 18.42 7.07 -12.44
N PRO A 182 17.56 8.09 -12.59
CA PRO A 182 16.70 8.53 -11.52
C PRO A 182 15.90 7.38 -10.92
N VAL A 183 15.81 7.32 -9.57
CA VAL A 183 15.03 6.33 -8.85
C VAL A 183 13.98 7.05 -8.02
N VAL A 184 12.72 6.79 -8.32
CA VAL A 184 11.57 7.35 -7.59
C VAL A 184 10.85 6.28 -6.79
N TYR A 185 10.35 6.65 -5.62
CA TYR A 185 9.51 5.79 -4.78
C TYR A 185 8.08 6.28 -4.79
N ILE A 186 7.13 5.39 -5.04
CA ILE A 186 5.71 5.68 -4.93
C ILE A 186 5.24 5.32 -3.51
N ASP A 187 4.98 6.34 -2.71
CA ASP A 187 4.53 6.21 -1.33
C ASP A 187 3.05 5.82 -1.27
N ASN A 188 2.79 4.53 -1.50
CA ASN A 188 1.45 3.97 -1.53
C ASN A 188 0.92 3.56 -0.15
N THR A 189 1.79 3.51 0.86
CA THR A 189 1.50 3.13 2.25
C THR A 189 2.11 4.13 3.23
N ASP A 190 1.74 5.36 3.04
CA ASP A 190 2.30 6.55 3.71
C ASP A 190 2.11 6.59 5.24
N HIS A 191 1.17 5.82 5.79
CA HIS A 191 0.78 5.76 7.20
C HIS A 191 1.58 4.76 8.06
N VAL A 192 2.59 4.07 7.49
CA VAL A 192 3.40 3.05 8.20
C VAL A 192 4.89 3.34 8.13
N PHE A 193 5.67 2.59 8.89
CA PHE A 193 7.13 2.58 8.79
C PHE A 193 7.60 2.13 7.40
N TRP A 194 8.65 2.76 6.86
CA TRP A 194 9.32 2.30 5.64
C TRP A 194 10.82 2.56 5.65
N VAL A 195 11.55 1.74 4.85
CA VAL A 195 12.99 1.85 4.63
C VAL A 195 13.31 2.32 3.21
N GLY A 196 14.52 2.83 3.01
CA GLY A 196 15.02 3.25 1.72
C GLY A 196 14.89 4.76 1.48
N VAL A 197 14.67 5.58 2.50
CA VAL A 197 14.66 7.05 2.38
C VAL A 197 15.94 7.56 1.71
N ARG A 198 17.07 6.89 1.96
CA ARG A 198 18.38 7.22 1.38
C ARG A 198 18.55 6.75 -0.06
N ALA A 199 17.76 5.77 -0.50
CA ALA A 199 17.92 5.09 -1.79
C ALA A 199 17.21 5.79 -2.96
N TYR A 200 16.33 6.76 -2.70
CA TYR A 200 15.47 7.37 -3.73
C TYR A 200 15.86 8.82 -4.01
N ASP A 201 15.85 9.22 -5.28
CA ASP A 201 16.08 10.61 -5.69
C ASP A 201 14.85 11.48 -5.45
N ARG A 202 13.66 10.87 -5.58
CA ARG A 202 12.38 11.51 -5.35
C ARG A 202 11.39 10.54 -4.71
N VAL A 203 10.59 11.04 -3.78
CA VAL A 203 9.43 10.34 -3.23
C VAL A 203 8.16 10.99 -3.77
N VAL A 204 7.33 10.17 -4.39
CA VAL A 204 6.04 10.56 -4.95
C VAL A 204 4.96 10.15 -3.97
N HIS A 205 4.43 11.11 -3.25
CA HIS A 205 3.30 10.90 -2.36
C HIS A 205 2.00 10.96 -3.14
N LEU A 206 1.09 10.05 -2.86
CA LEU A 206 -0.24 10.01 -3.48
C LEU A 206 -1.25 10.92 -2.74
N ARG A 207 -0.83 11.47 -1.59
CA ARG A 207 -1.63 12.30 -0.71
C ARG A 207 -0.77 13.37 -0.04
N ARG A 208 -1.37 14.51 0.27
CA ARG A 208 -0.69 15.58 0.99
C ARG A 208 -0.37 15.18 2.43
N SER A 209 -1.31 14.48 3.10
CA SER A 209 -1.07 13.98 4.47
C SER A 209 0.12 13.03 4.57
N GLY A 210 0.35 12.20 3.55
CA GLY A 210 1.54 11.34 3.46
C GLY A 210 2.84 12.14 3.27
N GLN A 211 2.81 13.19 2.45
CA GLN A 211 3.92 14.12 2.30
C GLN A 211 4.27 14.81 3.63
N GLU A 212 3.29 15.36 4.31
CA GLU A 212 3.47 16.02 5.60
C GLU A 212 4.09 15.07 6.64
N LEU A 213 3.59 13.83 6.70
CA LEU A 213 4.20 12.82 7.58
C LEU A 213 5.67 12.55 7.23
N ALA A 214 5.99 12.43 5.94
CA ALA A 214 7.36 12.16 5.49
C ALA A 214 8.31 13.32 5.83
N LEU A 215 7.87 14.55 5.67
CA LEU A 215 8.65 15.75 6.01
C LEU A 215 8.89 15.86 7.52
N HIS A 216 7.86 15.65 8.33
CA HIS A 216 7.95 15.87 9.77
C HIS A 216 8.47 14.68 10.57
N ARG A 217 8.34 13.47 10.05
CA ARG A 217 8.63 12.27 10.83
C ARG A 217 9.70 11.35 10.22
N ARG A 218 9.91 11.37 8.88
CA ARG A 218 10.89 10.51 8.21
C ARG A 218 12.20 11.22 7.84
N GLY A 219 12.29 12.53 8.09
CA GLY A 219 13.47 13.29 7.72
C GLY A 219 13.63 13.54 6.21
N LEU A 220 12.55 13.38 5.43
CA LEU A 220 12.58 13.64 3.99
C LEU A 220 12.55 15.16 3.74
N PRO A 221 13.52 15.76 3.01
CA PRO A 221 13.47 17.17 2.68
C PRO A 221 12.44 17.46 1.59
N MET A 222 11.85 18.67 1.60
CA MET A 222 10.87 19.11 0.61
C MET A 222 11.40 18.96 -0.83
N GLY A 223 12.67 19.24 -1.06
CA GLY A 223 13.30 19.10 -2.37
C GLY A 223 13.32 17.68 -2.96
N ARG A 224 13.06 16.65 -2.12
CA ARG A 224 12.95 15.24 -2.55
C ARG A 224 11.50 14.72 -2.55
N SER A 225 10.55 15.57 -2.22
CA SER A 225 9.16 15.22 -2.00
C SER A 225 8.27 15.88 -3.07
N VAL A 226 7.32 15.12 -3.61
CA VAL A 226 6.32 15.65 -4.54
C VAL A 226 5.01 14.91 -4.35
N VAL A 227 3.88 15.62 -4.45
CA VAL A 227 2.55 15.02 -4.45
C VAL A 227 2.09 14.86 -5.90
N ARG A 228 1.65 13.66 -6.27
CA ARG A 228 1.11 13.35 -7.60
C ARG A 228 -0.11 12.45 -7.47
N ASN A 229 -1.02 12.61 -8.39
CA ASN A 229 -2.18 11.73 -8.51
C ASN A 229 -1.75 10.33 -8.98
N ARG A 230 -2.42 9.31 -8.47
CA ARG A 230 -2.24 7.94 -8.96
C ARG A 230 -2.90 7.76 -10.32
N PRO A 231 -2.35 6.96 -11.24
CA PRO A 231 -3.04 6.63 -12.48
C PRO A 231 -4.26 5.75 -12.19
N LEU A 232 -5.36 6.05 -12.86
CA LEU A 232 -6.59 5.27 -12.78
C LEU A 232 -7.02 4.80 -14.17
N ALA A 233 -7.58 3.61 -14.23
CA ALA A 233 -8.31 3.12 -15.40
C ALA A 233 -9.79 3.37 -15.18
N VAL A 234 -10.24 4.59 -15.39
CA VAL A 234 -11.65 4.93 -15.28
C VAL A 234 -12.37 4.49 -16.53
N LYS A 235 -13.24 3.50 -16.39
CA LYS A 235 -14.26 3.20 -17.38
C LYS A 235 -15.53 3.89 -16.94
N GLY A 236 -16.13 4.71 -17.79
CA GLY A 236 -17.38 5.38 -17.49
C GLY A 236 -18.47 4.39 -17.03
N ARG A 237 -19.55 4.90 -16.44
CA ARG A 237 -20.68 4.08 -15.99
C ARG A 237 -21.31 3.32 -17.15
N MET A 238 -21.26 1.99 -17.10
CA MET A 238 -21.80 1.12 -18.15
C MET A 238 -23.27 0.72 -17.93
N LYS A 239 -23.75 0.78 -16.68
CA LYS A 239 -25.13 0.43 -16.30
C LYS A 239 -25.76 1.58 -15.52
N ARG A 240 -27.04 1.84 -15.74
CA ARG A 240 -27.81 2.78 -14.91
C ARG A 240 -27.90 2.24 -13.48
N ARG A 241 -27.90 3.14 -12.49
CA ARG A 241 -27.96 2.76 -11.06
C ARG A 241 -29.21 1.94 -10.75
N GLU A 242 -30.33 2.38 -11.29
CA GLU A 242 -31.64 1.77 -11.05
C GLU A 242 -31.69 0.31 -11.52
N THR A 243 -30.99 -0.01 -12.61
CA THR A 243 -30.90 -1.38 -13.14
C THR A 243 -29.84 -2.24 -12.44
N ALA A 244 -28.89 -1.61 -11.75
CA ALA A 244 -27.81 -2.31 -11.04
C ALA A 244 -28.14 -2.60 -9.57
N LYS A 245 -29.05 -1.86 -8.93
CA LYS A 245 -29.41 -2.02 -7.50
C LYS A 245 -30.08 -3.35 -7.13
N PRO A 246 -31.01 -3.91 -7.96
CA PRO A 246 -31.71 -5.14 -7.58
C PRO A 246 -30.79 -6.34 -7.28
N GLN A 247 -29.64 -6.45 -7.95
CA GLN A 247 -28.66 -7.52 -7.65
C GLN A 247 -28.08 -7.45 -6.22
N TRP A 248 -28.24 -6.31 -5.54
CA TRP A 248 -27.81 -6.07 -4.16
C TRP A 248 -28.98 -6.04 -3.17
N GLY A 249 -30.19 -6.45 -3.59
CA GLY A 249 -31.38 -6.42 -2.76
C GLY A 249 -31.83 -5.00 -2.39
N VAL A 250 -31.66 -4.04 -3.31
CA VAL A 250 -32.00 -2.63 -3.12
C VAL A 250 -32.98 -2.19 -4.20
N ASP A 251 -34.07 -1.55 -3.83
CA ASP A 251 -35.05 -1.03 -4.75
C ASP A 251 -34.47 0.10 -5.63
N ALA A 252 -34.94 0.21 -6.86
CA ALA A 252 -34.49 1.21 -7.81
C ALA A 252 -34.68 2.65 -7.28
N ALA A 253 -35.73 2.90 -6.48
CA ALA A 253 -36.07 4.21 -5.90
C ALA A 253 -35.26 4.53 -4.64
N ASP A 254 -34.65 3.55 -3.99
CA ASP A 254 -33.86 3.74 -2.79
C ASP A 254 -32.49 4.39 -3.11
N VAL A 255 -31.87 4.96 -2.10
CA VAL A 255 -30.50 5.52 -2.20
C VAL A 255 -29.51 4.53 -1.63
N LEU A 256 -28.65 4.01 -2.49
CA LEU A 256 -27.63 3.05 -2.11
C LEU A 256 -26.30 3.76 -1.80
N VAL A 257 -25.90 3.74 -0.53
CA VAL A 257 -24.55 4.03 -0.09
C VAL A 257 -23.71 2.77 -0.20
N VAL A 258 -22.47 2.89 -0.66
CA VAL A 258 -21.54 1.74 -0.73
C VAL A 258 -20.20 2.08 -0.09
N THR A 259 -19.58 1.05 0.49
CA THR A 259 -18.19 1.07 0.95
C THR A 259 -17.52 -0.21 0.45
N ALA A 260 -16.26 -0.11 0.02
CA ALA A 260 -15.46 -1.29 -0.33
C ALA A 260 -14.09 -1.16 0.35
N ALA A 261 -13.84 -2.00 1.36
CA ALA A 261 -12.64 -1.92 2.18
C ALA A 261 -12.35 -3.26 2.87
N ASP A 262 -11.06 -3.50 3.16
CA ASP A 262 -10.65 -4.64 3.99
C ASP A 262 -11.32 -4.57 5.38
N PRO A 263 -11.73 -5.70 5.96
CA PRO A 263 -12.40 -5.74 7.28
C PRO A 263 -11.62 -5.01 8.40
N SER A 264 -10.29 -5.07 8.36
CA SER A 264 -9.43 -4.42 9.37
C SER A 264 -9.56 -2.90 9.39
N LYS A 265 -10.07 -2.29 8.32
CA LYS A 265 -10.24 -0.83 8.22
C LYS A 265 -11.40 -0.26 9.03
N PHE A 266 -12.26 -1.12 9.56
CA PHE A 266 -13.41 -0.74 10.39
C PHE A 266 -13.18 -0.93 11.89
N GLN A 267 -12.06 -1.53 12.29
CA GLN A 267 -11.80 -1.85 13.69
C GLN A 267 -11.59 -0.58 14.53
N GLY A 268 -12.39 -0.44 15.61
CA GLY A 268 -12.42 0.77 16.44
C GLY A 268 -13.26 1.92 15.86
N GLY A 269 -14.09 1.65 14.86
CA GLY A 269 -14.97 2.62 14.22
C GLY A 269 -16.41 2.69 14.79
N ASP A 270 -16.63 2.34 16.05
CA ASP A 270 -17.98 2.19 16.64
C ASP A 270 -18.83 3.46 16.50
N THR A 271 -18.28 4.63 16.75
CA THR A 271 -18.97 5.92 16.60
C THR A 271 -19.38 6.21 15.16
N TYR A 272 -18.54 5.80 14.20
CA TYR A 272 -18.84 5.89 12.77
C TYR A 272 -19.99 4.96 12.38
N LEU A 273 -19.94 3.70 12.81
CA LEU A 273 -21.00 2.72 12.55
C LEU A 273 -22.35 3.17 13.16
N ALA A 274 -22.32 3.67 14.40
CA ALA A 274 -23.51 4.20 15.07
C ALA A 274 -24.11 5.41 14.32
N ALA A 275 -23.28 6.32 13.79
CA ALA A 275 -23.74 7.46 13.01
C ALA A 275 -24.45 7.03 11.71
N VAL A 276 -23.92 6.02 11.01
CA VAL A 276 -24.55 5.48 9.80
C VAL A 276 -25.85 4.74 10.14
N GLU A 277 -25.86 3.95 11.22
CA GLU A 277 -27.07 3.28 11.73
C GLU A 277 -28.19 4.30 12.05
N ALA A 278 -27.84 5.41 12.71
CA ALA A 278 -28.77 6.49 13.00
C ALA A 278 -29.32 7.17 11.73
N ALA A 279 -28.48 7.35 10.70
CA ALA A 279 -28.93 7.88 9.41
C ALA A 279 -29.92 6.94 8.72
N VAL A 280 -29.63 5.64 8.69
CA VAL A 280 -30.49 4.60 8.11
C VAL A 280 -31.81 4.48 8.88
N ALA A 281 -31.78 4.62 10.20
CA ALA A 281 -33.00 4.64 11.01
C ALA A 281 -33.91 5.83 10.70
N ALA A 282 -33.33 7.01 10.46
CA ALA A 282 -34.04 8.26 10.19
C ALA A 282 -34.56 8.40 8.74
N GLU A 283 -34.06 7.63 7.78
CA GLU A 283 -34.45 7.71 6.36
C GLU A 283 -34.71 6.29 5.81
N PRO A 284 -35.98 5.90 5.59
CA PRO A 284 -36.34 4.56 5.13
C PRO A 284 -35.75 4.16 3.77
N ARG A 285 -35.50 5.13 2.88
CA ARG A 285 -34.92 4.88 1.55
C ARG A 285 -33.41 4.73 1.56
N LEU A 286 -32.76 4.94 2.72
CA LEU A 286 -31.31 4.83 2.82
C LEU A 286 -30.90 3.37 3.06
N GLN A 287 -30.07 2.86 2.13
CA GLN A 287 -29.49 1.53 2.19
C GLN A 287 -27.97 1.63 2.21
N TRP A 288 -27.29 0.73 2.93
CA TRP A 288 -25.84 0.66 2.93
C TRP A 288 -25.35 -0.76 2.65
N ARG A 289 -24.49 -0.92 1.64
CA ARG A 289 -23.80 -2.19 1.32
C ARG A 289 -22.30 -2.02 1.49
N VAL A 290 -21.69 -2.97 2.21
CA VAL A 290 -20.26 -2.92 2.57
C VAL A 290 -19.56 -4.16 2.05
N ALA A 291 -18.72 -4.01 1.04
CA ALA A 291 -17.85 -5.08 0.54
C ALA A 291 -16.59 -5.18 1.40
N GLY A 292 -16.22 -6.40 1.76
CA GLY A 292 -15.03 -6.77 2.53
C GLY A 292 -15.37 -7.55 3.78
N PRO A 293 -16.10 -6.98 4.77
CA PRO A 293 -16.45 -7.68 6.01
C PRO A 293 -17.32 -8.90 5.78
N ASP A 294 -17.13 -9.89 6.64
CA ASP A 294 -17.99 -11.08 6.73
C ASP A 294 -19.39 -10.68 7.22
N PRO A 295 -20.46 -10.98 6.45
CA PRO A 295 -21.83 -10.66 6.85
C PRO A 295 -22.29 -11.34 8.15
N GLU A 296 -21.73 -12.51 8.49
CA GLU A 296 -22.06 -13.26 9.70
C GLU A 296 -21.26 -12.83 10.94
N ALA A 297 -20.23 -12.03 10.77
CA ALA A 297 -19.40 -11.55 11.87
C ALA A 297 -19.96 -10.26 12.50
N GLU A 298 -19.81 -10.12 13.83
CA GLU A 298 -20.11 -8.84 14.50
C GLU A 298 -19.05 -7.79 14.15
N PRO A 299 -19.44 -6.50 14.02
CA PRO A 299 -20.75 -5.92 14.30
C PRO A 299 -21.76 -6.00 13.14
N TRP A 300 -21.39 -6.57 11.99
CA TRP A 300 -22.16 -6.51 10.74
C TRP A 300 -23.48 -7.31 10.82
N ALA A 301 -23.44 -8.52 11.39
CA ALA A 301 -24.63 -9.32 11.61
C ALA A 301 -25.64 -8.60 12.53
N GLY A 302 -25.15 -7.94 13.59
CA GLY A 302 -25.97 -7.13 14.48
C GLY A 302 -26.60 -5.92 13.79
N LEU A 303 -25.82 -5.19 13.00
CA LEU A 303 -26.31 -4.06 12.21
C LEU A 303 -27.40 -4.48 11.22
N ALA A 304 -27.19 -5.59 10.49
CA ALA A 304 -28.18 -6.12 9.56
C ALA A 304 -29.51 -6.44 10.27
N ARG A 305 -29.45 -7.12 11.42
CA ARG A 305 -30.65 -7.44 12.21
C ARG A 305 -31.40 -6.19 12.69
N ARG A 306 -30.70 -5.23 13.33
CA ARG A 306 -31.30 -3.99 13.87
C ARG A 306 -31.90 -3.09 12.80
N THR A 307 -31.36 -3.12 11.59
CA THR A 307 -31.81 -2.27 10.46
C THR A 307 -32.70 -3.02 9.46
N SER A 308 -33.14 -4.25 9.77
CA SER A 308 -33.94 -5.11 8.88
C SER A 308 -33.27 -5.26 7.48
N GLY A 309 -31.96 -5.48 7.44
CA GLY A 309 -31.17 -5.69 6.22
C GLY A 309 -30.85 -4.41 5.44
N ARG A 310 -31.21 -3.22 5.92
CA ARG A 310 -30.88 -1.96 5.24
C ARG A 310 -29.38 -1.62 5.34
N ILE A 311 -28.71 -2.06 6.40
CA ILE A 311 -27.23 -2.12 6.48
C ILE A 311 -26.83 -3.58 6.31
N GLN A 312 -25.97 -3.87 5.34
CA GLN A 312 -25.53 -5.25 5.09
C GLN A 312 -24.08 -5.28 4.58
N ALA A 313 -23.23 -6.07 5.24
CA ALA A 313 -21.99 -6.54 4.67
C ALA A 313 -22.30 -7.58 3.58
N VAL A 314 -21.51 -7.56 2.49
CA VAL A 314 -21.69 -8.48 1.34
C VAL A 314 -20.48 -9.40 1.14
N GLY A 315 -19.58 -9.44 2.13
CA GLY A 315 -18.37 -10.26 2.07
C GLY A 315 -17.31 -9.72 1.11
N MET A 316 -16.25 -10.50 0.94
CA MET A 316 -15.15 -10.18 0.04
C MET A 316 -15.56 -10.41 -1.42
N LEU A 317 -15.51 -9.37 -2.23
CA LEU A 317 -15.81 -9.44 -3.65
C LEU A 317 -14.52 -9.59 -4.47
N SER A 318 -14.55 -10.47 -5.46
CA SER A 318 -13.46 -10.61 -6.45
C SER A 318 -13.42 -9.42 -7.43
N ASP A 319 -14.56 -8.74 -7.61
CA ASP A 319 -14.71 -7.53 -8.41
C ASP A 319 -15.74 -6.60 -7.73
N VAL A 320 -15.29 -5.43 -7.32
CA VAL A 320 -16.13 -4.42 -6.66
C VAL A 320 -16.84 -3.48 -7.64
N ALA A 321 -16.46 -3.50 -8.93
CA ALA A 321 -17.02 -2.60 -9.93
C ALA A 321 -18.56 -2.69 -10.05
N PRO A 322 -19.21 -3.88 -10.01
CA PRO A 322 -20.67 -3.97 -10.04
C PRO A 322 -21.34 -3.23 -8.86
N LEU A 323 -20.74 -3.26 -7.67
CA LEU A 323 -21.25 -2.54 -6.50
C LEU A 323 -21.09 -1.02 -6.67
N HIS A 324 -19.95 -0.55 -7.17
CA HIS A 324 -19.74 0.88 -7.48
C HIS A 324 -20.71 1.37 -8.57
N HIS A 325 -21.04 0.55 -9.56
CA HIS A 325 -22.04 0.90 -10.58
C HIS A 325 -23.46 1.06 -10.01
N ALA A 326 -23.81 0.31 -8.98
CA ALA A 326 -25.12 0.40 -8.33
C ALA A 326 -25.22 1.61 -7.36
N ALA A 327 -24.09 2.13 -6.91
CA ALA A 327 -24.01 3.17 -5.87
C ALA A 327 -24.62 4.51 -6.29
N ASP A 328 -25.27 5.16 -5.34
CA ASP A 328 -25.65 6.59 -5.38
C ASP A 328 -24.65 7.46 -4.63
N VAL A 329 -23.99 6.92 -3.61
CA VAL A 329 -23.01 7.58 -2.75
C VAL A 329 -21.90 6.60 -2.41
N TYR A 330 -20.67 7.05 -2.39
CA TYR A 330 -19.57 6.32 -1.78
C TYR A 330 -19.26 6.88 -0.40
N LEU A 331 -19.31 6.03 0.61
CA LEU A 331 -18.88 6.35 1.98
C LEU A 331 -17.58 5.60 2.26
N ASP A 332 -16.53 6.34 2.58
CA ASP A 332 -15.22 5.73 2.87
C ASP A 332 -15.18 5.02 4.22
N SER A 333 -14.29 4.06 4.38
CA SER A 333 -14.09 3.33 5.63
C SER A 333 -13.45 4.20 6.72
N PHE A 334 -13.72 3.85 7.99
CA PHE A 334 -13.16 4.51 9.17
C PHE A 334 -12.93 3.45 10.26
N PRO A 335 -11.84 3.55 11.06
CA PRO A 335 -10.87 4.64 11.19
C PRO A 335 -9.76 4.69 10.12
N PHE A 336 -9.68 3.69 9.24
CA PHE A 336 -8.68 3.66 8.19
C PHE A 336 -9.35 3.81 6.81
N ALA A 337 -9.08 4.92 6.16
CA ALA A 337 -9.67 5.27 4.87
C ALA A 337 -9.10 4.46 3.68
N GLY A 338 -9.87 4.37 2.58
CA GLY A 338 -9.57 3.57 1.41
C GLY A 338 -9.50 4.35 0.10
N LEU A 339 -8.41 5.07 -0.18
CA LEU A 339 -8.28 5.96 -1.33
C LEU A 339 -8.61 5.32 -2.69
N THR A 340 -8.21 4.07 -2.94
CA THR A 340 -8.41 3.43 -4.27
C THR A 340 -9.89 3.29 -4.62
N SER A 341 -10.64 2.61 -3.76
CA SER A 341 -12.09 2.38 -3.98
C SER A 341 -12.89 3.68 -4.01
N LEU A 342 -12.46 4.67 -3.20
CA LEU A 342 -13.01 6.02 -3.21
C LEU A 342 -12.89 6.67 -4.60
N LEU A 343 -11.69 6.63 -5.19
CA LEU A 343 -11.44 7.21 -6.51
C LEU A 343 -12.14 6.42 -7.63
N GLU A 344 -12.15 5.10 -7.56
CA GLU A 344 -12.86 4.24 -8.53
C GLU A 344 -14.37 4.53 -8.51
N SER A 345 -14.97 4.66 -7.33
CA SER A 345 -16.38 4.99 -7.19
C SER A 345 -16.69 6.43 -7.59
N GLY A 346 -15.85 7.39 -7.20
CA GLY A 346 -15.96 8.79 -7.61
C GLY A 346 -15.90 8.97 -9.12
N GLY A 347 -15.02 8.22 -9.81
CA GLY A 347 -14.92 8.20 -11.27
C GLY A 347 -16.19 7.71 -11.99
N LEU A 348 -17.09 7.02 -11.27
CA LEU A 348 -18.43 6.64 -11.74
C LEU A 348 -19.51 7.68 -11.39
N ALA A 349 -19.13 8.90 -11.11
CA ALA A 349 -20.01 10.00 -10.70
C ALA A 349 -20.82 9.69 -9.43
N ASN A 350 -20.22 9.02 -8.45
CA ASN A 350 -20.75 8.91 -7.10
C ASN A 350 -20.15 10.03 -6.24
N PRO A 351 -20.94 10.86 -5.55
CA PRO A 351 -20.41 11.76 -4.54
C PRO A 351 -19.71 10.96 -3.45
N VAL A 352 -18.62 11.51 -2.93
CA VAL A 352 -17.73 10.85 -1.99
C VAL A 352 -17.86 11.51 -0.62
N VAL A 353 -18.09 10.68 0.39
CA VAL A 353 -18.08 11.07 1.81
C VAL A 353 -16.91 10.37 2.49
N THR A 354 -16.05 11.13 3.17
CA THR A 354 -14.96 10.58 3.99
C THR A 354 -15.03 11.18 5.39
N TYR A 355 -15.26 10.33 6.39
CA TYR A 355 -15.40 10.77 7.77
C TYR A 355 -14.07 11.21 8.37
N ARG A 356 -14.03 12.40 8.94
CA ARG A 356 -12.85 13.05 9.54
C ARG A 356 -12.95 13.08 11.07
N GLY A 357 -13.29 11.94 11.69
CA GLY A 357 -13.37 11.81 13.15
C GLY A 357 -12.00 11.78 13.86
N HIS A 358 -10.89 11.81 13.12
CA HIS A 358 -9.54 11.87 13.68
C HIS A 358 -9.13 13.28 14.06
N ARG A 359 -8.18 13.38 14.99
CA ARG A 359 -7.45 14.63 15.25
C ARG A 359 -6.61 15.03 14.03
N PRO A 360 -6.33 16.34 13.82
CA PRO A 360 -5.58 16.81 12.64
C PRO A 360 -4.23 16.12 12.44
N GLU A 361 -3.48 15.82 13.50
CA GLU A 361 -2.20 15.11 13.44
C GLU A 361 -2.32 13.65 12.95
N CYS A 362 -3.52 13.09 12.96
CA CYS A 362 -3.82 11.75 12.46
C CYS A 362 -4.36 11.75 11.01
N ALA A 363 -4.24 12.86 10.28
CA ALA A 363 -4.80 13.04 8.94
C ALA A 363 -4.37 11.96 7.93
N VAL A 364 -3.19 11.36 8.12
CA VAL A 364 -2.67 10.26 7.28
C VAL A 364 -3.53 8.98 7.33
N TRP A 365 -4.36 8.81 8.36
CA TRP A 365 -5.32 7.71 8.45
C TRP A 365 -6.63 7.99 7.70
N GLY A 366 -6.93 9.26 7.40
CA GLY A 366 -8.06 9.68 6.58
C GLY A 366 -7.76 9.67 5.09
N SER A 367 -8.73 10.03 4.26
CA SER A 367 -8.55 10.21 2.82
C SER A 367 -8.40 11.67 2.45
N ASP A 368 -7.35 11.97 1.72
CA ASP A 368 -7.18 13.18 0.93
C ASP A 368 -6.64 12.79 -0.45
N SER A 369 -6.97 13.56 -1.48
CA SER A 369 -6.50 13.31 -2.84
C SER A 369 -6.36 14.63 -3.59
N PRO A 370 -5.19 14.92 -4.14
CA PRO A 370 -5.00 16.11 -4.96
C PRO A 370 -6.02 16.19 -6.09
N GLY A 371 -6.52 17.41 -6.34
CA GLY A 371 -7.50 17.68 -7.40
C GLY A 371 -8.97 17.47 -7.01
N ILE A 372 -9.29 16.60 -6.06
CA ILE A 372 -10.67 16.34 -5.63
C ILE A 372 -10.95 16.70 -4.17
N ASP A 373 -9.95 17.14 -3.42
CA ASP A 373 -10.07 17.43 -1.99
C ASP A 373 -11.18 18.40 -1.63
N HIS A 374 -11.38 19.43 -2.44
CA HIS A 374 -12.40 20.46 -2.25
C HIS A 374 -13.82 20.00 -2.61
N LEU A 375 -13.95 18.86 -3.32
CA LEU A 375 -15.23 18.28 -3.74
C LEU A 375 -15.75 17.20 -2.79
N MET A 376 -14.85 16.59 -1.99
CA MET A 376 -15.23 15.56 -1.04
C MET A 376 -15.99 16.12 0.16
N LEU A 377 -17.05 15.44 0.57
CA LEU A 377 -17.77 15.74 1.80
C LEU A 377 -17.01 15.15 3.00
N ARG A 378 -16.68 16.00 3.98
CA ARG A 378 -15.79 15.64 5.09
C ARG A 378 -16.40 15.95 6.47
N PRO A 379 -17.48 15.24 6.86
CA PRO A 379 -18.02 15.38 8.20
C PRO A 379 -16.96 15.01 9.25
N SER A 380 -16.88 15.82 10.32
CA SER A 380 -15.90 15.67 11.39
C SER A 380 -16.51 15.21 12.72
N SER A 381 -17.85 15.14 12.81
CA SER A 381 -18.55 14.53 13.94
C SER A 381 -19.59 13.51 13.47
N SER A 382 -20.06 12.66 14.39
CA SER A 382 -21.10 11.65 14.13
C SER A 382 -22.40 12.30 13.66
N GLU A 383 -22.77 13.45 14.23
CA GLU A 383 -23.97 14.21 13.84
C GLU A 383 -23.80 14.76 12.41
N GLN A 384 -22.65 15.34 12.10
CA GLN A 384 -22.36 15.83 10.74
C GLN A 384 -22.38 14.70 9.73
N LEU A 385 -21.85 13.50 10.07
CA LEU A 385 -21.89 12.33 9.18
C LEU A 385 -23.33 11.92 8.90
N ARG A 386 -24.14 11.77 9.95
CA ARG A 386 -25.57 11.44 9.83
C ARG A 386 -26.27 12.46 8.93
N ASP A 387 -26.12 13.74 9.22
CA ASP A 387 -26.82 14.81 8.50
C ASP A 387 -26.36 14.91 7.04
N THR A 388 -25.06 14.71 6.77
CA THR A 388 -24.53 14.63 5.40
C THR A 388 -25.19 13.50 4.59
N LEU A 389 -25.35 12.31 5.20
CA LEU A 389 -26.00 11.18 4.52
C LEU A 389 -27.49 11.47 4.26
N LEU A 390 -28.20 12.04 5.23
CA LEU A 390 -29.61 12.43 5.08
C LEU A 390 -29.79 13.49 3.99
N ASP A 391 -28.93 14.50 3.93
CA ASP A 391 -28.96 15.54 2.89
C ASP A 391 -28.76 14.95 1.49
N LEU A 392 -27.81 14.02 1.33
CA LEU A 392 -27.58 13.35 0.05
C LEU A 392 -28.79 12.52 -0.40
N VAL A 393 -29.57 11.96 0.51
CA VAL A 393 -30.83 11.26 0.15
C VAL A 393 -31.91 12.26 -0.26
N ARG A 394 -32.10 13.32 0.53
CA ARG A 394 -33.20 14.28 0.40
C ARG A 394 -33.01 15.26 -0.78
N ARG A 395 -31.76 15.45 -1.24
CA ARG A 395 -31.38 16.42 -2.31
C ARG A 395 -30.80 15.71 -3.54
N PRO A 396 -31.62 14.98 -4.33
CA PRO A 396 -31.13 14.16 -5.45
C PRO A 396 -30.41 14.98 -6.53
N ARG A 397 -30.85 16.21 -6.81
CA ARG A 397 -30.18 17.07 -7.79
C ARG A 397 -28.77 17.47 -7.35
N GLU A 398 -28.60 17.82 -6.07
CA GLU A 398 -27.29 18.15 -5.51
C GLU A 398 -26.38 16.92 -5.48
N ARG A 399 -26.91 15.76 -5.08
CA ARG A 399 -26.18 14.49 -5.12
C ARG A 399 -25.61 14.19 -6.50
N VAL A 400 -26.41 14.32 -7.55
CA VAL A 400 -25.97 14.09 -8.93
C VAL A 400 -24.92 15.13 -9.36
N ALA A 401 -25.13 16.41 -9.08
CA ALA A 401 -24.20 17.48 -9.43
C ALA A 401 -22.82 17.26 -8.78
N ARG A 402 -22.79 16.91 -7.47
CA ARG A 402 -21.55 16.59 -6.75
C ARG A 402 -20.83 15.38 -7.35
N GLY A 403 -21.57 14.32 -7.67
CA GLY A 403 -20.98 13.13 -8.30
C GLY A 403 -20.36 13.45 -9.67
N SER A 404 -21.04 14.25 -10.48
CA SER A 404 -20.54 14.68 -11.79
C SER A 404 -19.25 15.52 -11.67
N ALA A 405 -19.22 16.47 -10.73
CA ALA A 405 -18.04 17.30 -10.49
C ALA A 405 -16.83 16.47 -10.04
N ILE A 406 -17.03 15.49 -9.14
CA ILE A 406 -15.96 14.56 -8.72
C ILE A 406 -15.47 13.72 -9.88
N ALA A 407 -16.36 13.15 -10.71
CA ALA A 407 -15.97 12.32 -11.85
C ALA A 407 -15.15 13.13 -12.86
N GLN A 408 -15.55 14.35 -13.15
CA GLN A 408 -14.80 15.23 -14.04
C GLN A 408 -13.40 15.52 -13.49
N ALA A 409 -13.28 15.91 -12.24
CA ALA A 409 -11.99 16.19 -11.61
C ALA A 409 -11.08 14.93 -11.57
N ILE A 410 -11.65 13.74 -11.33
CA ILE A 410 -10.89 12.48 -11.38
C ILE A 410 -10.37 12.22 -12.79
N LEU A 411 -11.20 12.43 -13.84
CA LEU A 411 -10.77 12.27 -15.21
C LEU A 411 -9.63 13.23 -15.57
N GLU A 412 -9.72 14.47 -15.16
CA GLU A 412 -8.69 15.49 -15.42
C GLU A 412 -7.36 15.20 -14.71
N CYS A 413 -7.40 14.74 -13.45
CA CYS A 413 -6.21 14.61 -12.61
C CYS A 413 -5.57 13.22 -12.61
N HIS A 414 -6.35 12.16 -12.85
CA HIS A 414 -5.91 10.76 -12.69
C HIS A 414 -5.80 10.01 -14.02
N THR A 415 -6.22 10.64 -15.13
CA THR A 415 -6.20 10.02 -16.46
C THR A 415 -5.72 10.99 -17.52
N GLY A 416 -5.34 10.47 -18.71
CA GLY A 416 -5.04 11.26 -19.89
C GLY A 416 -3.89 12.25 -19.76
N PRO A 417 -3.90 13.35 -20.53
CA PRO A 417 -2.75 14.25 -20.67
C PRO A 417 -2.24 14.85 -19.37
N GLY A 418 -3.13 15.24 -18.45
CA GLY A 418 -2.73 15.85 -17.18
C GLY A 418 -1.95 14.89 -16.27
N TRP A 419 -2.34 13.62 -16.23
CA TRP A 419 -1.56 12.62 -15.51
C TRP A 419 -0.25 12.26 -16.23
N VAL A 420 -0.29 12.14 -17.57
CA VAL A 420 0.88 11.83 -18.41
C VAL A 420 1.96 12.88 -18.23
N GLU A 421 1.65 14.17 -18.31
CA GLU A 421 2.58 15.26 -18.08
C GLU A 421 3.23 15.20 -16.69
N ALA A 422 2.41 14.95 -15.66
CA ALA A 422 2.90 14.79 -14.30
C ALA A 422 3.85 13.58 -14.16
N ALA A 423 3.58 12.47 -14.82
CA ALA A 423 4.43 11.28 -14.82
C ALA A 423 5.72 11.50 -15.63
N GLU A 424 5.64 12.15 -16.80
CA GLU A 424 6.80 12.49 -17.63
C GLU A 424 7.80 13.39 -16.89
N SER A 425 7.32 14.28 -16.02
CA SER A 425 8.20 15.12 -15.19
C SER A 425 9.15 14.31 -14.29
N LEU A 426 8.83 13.05 -13.99
CA LEU A 426 9.67 12.18 -13.16
C LEU A 426 10.92 11.69 -13.89
N TYR A 427 10.92 11.67 -15.24
CA TYR A 427 12.10 11.31 -16.03
C TYR A 427 13.16 12.42 -16.03
N GLN A 428 12.78 13.62 -15.60
CA GLN A 428 13.67 14.78 -15.48
C GLN A 428 14.17 15.00 -14.05
N VAL A 429 13.87 14.08 -13.13
CA VAL A 429 14.34 14.18 -11.74
C VAL A 429 15.87 14.09 -11.71
N PRO A 430 16.59 15.07 -11.13
CA PRO A 430 18.02 14.98 -11.01
C PRO A 430 18.43 13.85 -10.06
N GLN A 431 19.45 13.10 -10.46
CA GLN A 431 20.05 12.10 -9.58
C GLN A 431 20.71 12.80 -8.39
N ARG A 432 20.50 12.27 -7.18
CA ARG A 432 21.10 12.81 -5.97
C ARG A 432 22.25 11.95 -5.49
N LEU A 433 23.43 12.54 -5.50
CA LEU A 433 24.67 11.88 -5.06
C LEU A 433 25.03 12.23 -3.62
N GLN A 434 24.45 13.29 -3.07
CA GLN A 434 24.68 13.73 -1.69
C GLN A 434 23.49 13.41 -0.81
N ASP A 435 23.79 13.11 0.44
CA ASP A 435 22.77 12.88 1.47
C ASP A 435 22.32 14.23 2.05
N ASP A 436 21.10 14.60 1.78
CA ASP A 436 20.44 15.82 2.24
C ASP A 436 19.29 15.54 3.23
N LEU A 437 19.24 14.32 3.77
CA LEU A 437 18.20 13.91 4.70
C LEU A 437 18.36 14.59 6.07
N LEU A 438 17.22 14.87 6.67
CA LEU A 438 17.10 15.31 8.06
C LEU A 438 17.01 14.08 8.98
N ALA A 439 17.24 14.28 10.28
CA ALA A 439 17.03 13.20 11.23
C ALA A 439 15.54 12.86 11.36
N PRO A 440 15.15 11.58 11.27
CA PRO A 440 13.80 11.15 11.58
C PRO A 440 13.42 11.48 13.02
N VAL A 441 12.12 11.67 13.27
CA VAL A 441 11.61 12.03 14.59
C VAL A 441 10.78 10.87 15.15
N ARG A 442 11.16 10.39 16.35
CA ARG A 442 10.35 9.45 17.12
C ARG A 442 9.19 10.19 17.77
N GLY A 443 8.01 9.63 17.72
CA GLY A 443 6.83 10.18 18.37
C GLY A 443 6.21 9.24 19.40
N ARG A 444 5.42 9.86 20.27
CA ARG A 444 4.59 9.23 21.30
C ARG A 444 3.23 9.93 21.41
N GLY A 445 2.85 10.68 20.39
CA GLY A 445 1.61 11.45 20.35
C GLY A 445 0.40 10.63 19.93
N HIS A 446 -0.71 11.32 19.69
CA HIS A 446 -1.96 10.67 19.30
C HIS A 446 -1.85 9.86 18.01
N LEU A 447 -1.08 10.37 17.03
CA LEU A 447 -0.81 9.63 15.80
C LEU A 447 -0.17 8.27 16.09
N ASP A 448 0.85 8.25 16.96
CA ASP A 448 1.58 7.01 17.27
C ASP A 448 0.69 6.02 18.03
N LEU A 449 -0.11 6.50 18.97
CA LEU A 449 -1.05 5.67 19.74
C LEU A 449 -2.17 5.11 18.86
N LEU A 450 -2.71 5.91 17.93
CA LEU A 450 -3.69 5.45 16.95
C LEU A 450 -3.08 4.38 16.04
N THR A 451 -1.86 4.61 15.54
CA THR A 451 -1.15 3.65 14.68
C THR A 451 -0.94 2.32 15.38
N VAL A 452 -0.49 2.32 16.66
CA VAL A 452 -0.38 1.10 17.48
C VAL A 452 -1.74 0.42 17.62
N SER A 453 -2.81 1.18 17.86
CA SER A 453 -4.16 0.63 18.03
C SER A 453 -4.66 -0.07 16.76
N VAL A 454 -4.54 0.58 15.61
CA VAL A 454 -4.95 0.01 14.31
C VAL A 454 -4.10 -1.22 13.96
N GLN A 455 -2.80 -1.19 14.21
CA GLN A 455 -1.93 -2.31 13.91
C GLN A 455 -2.10 -3.48 14.89
N ALA A 456 -2.52 -3.23 16.13
CA ALA A 456 -2.69 -4.26 17.14
C ALA A 456 -3.65 -5.39 16.74
N THR A 457 -4.61 -5.05 15.91
CA THR A 457 -5.68 -5.96 15.42
C THR A 457 -5.42 -6.45 13.99
N ASN A 458 -4.31 -5.99 13.37
CA ASN A 458 -3.96 -6.35 12.01
C ASN A 458 -3.20 -7.69 11.98
N PRO A 459 -3.54 -8.62 11.07
CA PRO A 459 -2.83 -9.90 10.93
C PRO A 459 -1.35 -9.76 10.53
N PHE A 460 -0.91 -8.56 10.13
CA PHE A 460 0.49 -8.26 9.84
C PHE A 460 1.32 -7.96 11.09
N SER A 461 0.69 -7.76 12.27
CA SER A 461 1.39 -7.63 13.56
C SER A 461 1.91 -8.99 14.00
N ARG A 462 3.19 -9.27 13.73
CA ARG A 462 3.85 -10.54 14.00
C ARG A 462 5.03 -10.36 14.94
N SER A 463 5.39 -11.41 15.69
CA SER A 463 6.59 -11.38 16.53
C SER A 463 7.87 -11.32 15.69
N GLY A 464 8.93 -10.71 16.24
CA GLY A 464 10.25 -10.69 15.59
C GLY A 464 10.80 -12.10 15.29
N ALA A 465 10.47 -13.08 16.14
CA ALA A 465 10.86 -14.47 15.95
C ALA A 465 10.14 -15.12 14.74
N ASP A 466 8.82 -14.89 14.59
CA ASP A 466 8.05 -15.41 13.44
C ASP A 466 8.51 -14.78 12.12
N ILE A 467 8.77 -13.46 12.13
CA ILE A 467 9.29 -12.75 10.97
C ILE A 467 10.67 -13.29 10.58
N THR A 468 11.57 -13.43 11.56
CA THR A 468 12.92 -13.98 11.35
C THR A 468 12.86 -15.41 10.79
N ALA A 469 11.96 -16.26 11.32
CA ALA A 469 11.74 -17.61 10.81
C ALA A 469 11.30 -17.61 9.34
N GLY A 470 10.40 -16.68 8.95
CA GLY A 470 9.95 -16.51 7.56
C GLY A 470 11.04 -16.04 6.59
N LEU A 471 12.18 -15.55 7.10
CA LEU A 471 13.31 -15.05 6.30
C LEU A 471 14.51 -16.02 6.25
N LEU A 472 14.47 -17.12 6.99
CA LEU A 472 15.57 -18.09 7.03
C LEU A 472 15.99 -18.54 5.64
N GLY A 473 15.04 -18.79 4.75
CA GLY A 473 15.28 -19.21 3.36
C GLY A 473 16.11 -18.24 2.51
N THR A 474 16.28 -17.00 2.92
CA THR A 474 17.09 -15.96 2.25
C THR A 474 18.56 -15.94 2.70
N MET A 475 18.93 -16.73 3.70
CA MET A 475 20.26 -16.74 4.33
C MET A 475 21.12 -17.92 3.87
N PRO A 476 22.44 -17.86 4.06
CA PRO A 476 23.32 -19.03 3.93
C PRO A 476 22.93 -20.16 4.90
N LEU A 477 23.19 -21.42 4.52
CA LEU A 477 22.72 -22.59 5.27
C LEU A 477 23.18 -22.60 6.74
N ILE A 478 24.42 -22.24 7.02
CA ILE A 478 24.97 -22.21 8.39
C ILE A 478 24.25 -21.18 9.28
N ASP A 479 23.90 -20.01 8.71
CA ASP A 479 23.16 -18.97 9.42
C ASP A 479 21.71 -19.39 9.63
N ARG A 480 21.13 -20.08 8.64
CA ARG A 480 19.79 -20.63 8.66
C ARG A 480 19.59 -21.62 9.81
N ILE A 481 20.50 -22.59 9.93
CA ILE A 481 20.46 -23.58 11.02
C ILE A 481 20.63 -22.92 12.39
N SER A 482 21.57 -21.98 12.51
CA SER A 482 21.82 -21.26 13.76
C SER A 482 20.58 -20.50 14.24
N LEU A 483 19.97 -19.69 13.36
CA LEU A 483 18.79 -18.88 13.70
C LEU A 483 17.53 -19.73 13.86
N TRP A 484 17.38 -20.81 13.07
CA TRP A 484 16.26 -21.73 13.23
C TRP A 484 16.23 -22.37 14.62
N ARG A 485 17.40 -22.73 15.17
CA ARG A 485 17.49 -23.25 16.56
C ARG A 485 17.05 -22.18 17.58
N GLN A 486 17.36 -20.92 17.34
CA GLN A 486 16.96 -19.82 18.24
C GLN A 486 15.45 -19.56 18.14
N THR A 487 14.90 -19.40 16.94
CA THR A 487 13.47 -19.13 16.75
C THR A 487 12.60 -20.30 17.22
N ARG A 488 13.07 -21.55 17.06
CA ARG A 488 12.35 -22.73 17.54
C ARG A 488 12.23 -22.80 19.07
N ARG A 489 13.21 -22.28 19.81
CA ARG A 489 13.15 -22.23 21.30
C ARG A 489 11.99 -21.36 21.82
N VAL A 490 11.55 -20.40 21.05
CA VAL A 490 10.43 -19.50 21.38
C VAL A 490 9.14 -19.85 20.59
N GLY A 491 9.05 -21.07 20.08
CA GLY A 491 7.86 -21.57 19.40
C GLY A 491 7.69 -21.15 17.94
N ALA A 492 8.60 -20.31 17.39
CA ALA A 492 8.64 -19.95 15.99
C ALA A 492 9.59 -20.90 15.20
N GLY A 493 9.49 -20.90 13.90
CA GLY A 493 10.41 -21.67 13.02
C GLY A 493 10.03 -23.14 12.85
N ARG A 494 9.67 -23.49 11.64
CA ARG A 494 9.32 -24.85 11.21
C ARG A 494 10.48 -25.43 10.41
N VAL A 495 10.59 -26.76 10.32
CA VAL A 495 11.65 -27.44 9.53
C VAL A 495 11.63 -26.99 8.07
N ARG A 496 10.44 -26.73 7.50
CA ARG A 496 10.29 -26.24 6.13
C ARG A 496 10.94 -24.88 5.88
N ASP A 497 11.13 -24.05 6.92
CA ASP A 497 11.73 -22.72 6.82
C ASP A 497 13.25 -22.81 6.60
N LEU A 498 13.84 -24.00 6.78
CA LEU A 498 15.22 -24.29 6.40
C LEU A 498 15.39 -24.44 4.88
N ALA A 499 14.32 -24.63 4.11
CA ALA A 499 14.43 -24.69 2.66
C ALA A 499 14.81 -23.31 2.09
N PRO A 500 15.72 -23.26 1.08
CA PRO A 500 16.00 -21.99 0.40
C PRO A 500 14.73 -21.45 -0.28
N GLU A 501 14.50 -20.14 -0.16
CA GLU A 501 13.28 -19.51 -0.71
C GLU A 501 13.14 -19.76 -2.22
N TRP A 502 14.23 -19.66 -2.97
CA TRP A 502 14.25 -19.90 -4.42
C TRP A 502 13.86 -21.34 -4.78
N ALA A 503 14.27 -22.35 -3.97
CA ALA A 503 13.91 -23.75 -4.22
C ALA A 503 12.41 -23.97 -3.98
N ALA A 504 11.86 -23.38 -2.94
CA ALA A 504 10.42 -23.42 -2.68
C ALA A 504 9.61 -22.73 -3.79
N ALA A 505 10.09 -21.62 -4.34
CA ALA A 505 9.48 -20.93 -5.47
C ALA A 505 9.56 -21.77 -6.77
N ALA A 506 10.72 -22.38 -7.05
CA ALA A 506 10.92 -23.22 -8.23
C ALA A 506 10.05 -24.49 -8.23
N LEU A 507 9.93 -25.16 -7.07
CA LEU A 507 9.09 -26.36 -6.92
C LEU A 507 7.60 -26.03 -7.22
N ARG A 508 7.10 -24.92 -6.72
CA ARG A 508 5.72 -24.49 -6.95
C ARG A 508 5.46 -24.08 -8.40
N GLY A 509 6.41 -23.43 -9.04
CA GLY A 509 6.34 -23.13 -10.47
C GLY A 509 6.26 -24.39 -11.36
N ARG A 510 6.93 -25.48 -10.96
CA ARG A 510 6.87 -26.78 -11.66
C ARG A 510 5.53 -27.50 -11.43
N LEU A 511 5.01 -27.48 -10.22
CA LEU A 511 3.72 -28.10 -9.89
C LEU A 511 2.56 -27.44 -10.62
N ARG A 512 2.60 -26.10 -10.78
CA ARG A 512 1.58 -25.36 -11.55
C ARG A 512 1.62 -25.63 -13.05
N ARG A 513 2.82 -25.77 -13.65
CA ARG A 513 2.97 -26.14 -15.07
C ARG A 513 2.54 -27.58 -15.39
N ARG A 514 2.38 -28.43 -14.38
CA ARG A 514 1.85 -29.80 -14.54
C ARG A 514 0.33 -29.87 -14.34
N ALA A 515 -0.27 -28.84 -13.74
CA ALA A 515 -1.71 -28.74 -13.47
C ALA A 515 -2.47 -27.85 -14.47
N ALA A 516 -1.74 -27.11 -15.33
CA ALA A 516 -2.25 -26.39 -16.51
C ALA A 516 -1.95 -27.19 -17.78
#